data_09518d029d622dd11bf1984f820065fb
#
_entry.id   09518d029d622dd11bf1984f820065fb
#
_cell.length_a   1.000
_cell.length_b   1.000
_cell.length_c   1.000
_cell.angle_alpha   90.00
_cell.angle_beta   90.00
_cell.angle_gamma   90.00
#
_symmetry.space_group_name_H-M   'P 1'
#
loop_
_entity.id
_entity.type
_entity.pdbx_description
1 polymer ?
#
loop_
_entity_poly.entity_id
_entity_poly.type
_entity_poly.pdbx_seq_one_letter_code
_entity_poly.pdbx_strand_id
1 'polypeptide(L)'
;ADFGKEMMTKNKAWLNMTWSGDAIWAIEEANAVGVDLDYEVPEEGSNIWYDGWVIPKYARNPEAASYFINFMCRPDIALRNMDFCGYVSSIATPEILEEKIDTTLHYYSDLSYFFGPGADSVQIDKIQYPDRKVVERCAMIRDFGDKTKEVLDIWSRIKGDNLGVGITILIFVVVALMSGWMIY
;
A
#
# COMPACT_ATOMS: atom_id res chain seq x y z
N ALA A 1 3.35 8.94 2.99
CA ALA A 1 2.56 7.89 3.65
C ALA A 1 2.62 8.02 5.17
N ASP A 2 3.82 8.01 5.80
CA ASP A 2 3.97 7.98 7.26
C ASP A 2 3.39 9.20 7.98
N PHE A 3 3.53 10.38 7.39
CA PHE A 3 2.98 11.62 7.96
C PHE A 3 1.44 11.57 8.10
N GLY A 4 0.74 11.01 7.11
CA GLY A 4 -0.71 10.87 7.15
C GLY A 4 -1.18 9.94 8.27
N LYS A 5 -0.50 8.82 8.48
CA LYS A 5 -0.79 7.87 9.57
C LYS A 5 -0.72 8.57 10.94
N GLU A 6 0.37 9.30 11.21
CA GLU A 6 0.52 10.04 12.46
C GLU A 6 -0.55 11.13 12.67
N MET A 7 -0.98 11.78 11.60
CA MET A 7 -2.03 12.82 11.70
C MET A 7 -3.37 12.21 12.10
N MET A 8 -3.68 11.00 11.58
CA MET A 8 -4.91 10.27 11.92
C MET A 8 -4.87 9.78 13.36
N THR A 9 -3.82 9.08 13.77
CA THR A 9 -3.67 8.54 15.13
C THR A 9 -3.64 9.62 16.22
N LYS A 10 -3.18 10.83 15.88
CA LYS A 10 -3.18 11.99 16.78
C LYS A 10 -4.46 12.83 16.70
N ASN A 11 -5.49 12.36 16.01
CA ASN A 11 -6.76 13.08 15.78
C ASN A 11 -6.56 14.50 15.20
N LYS A 12 -5.58 14.66 14.29
CA LYS A 12 -5.25 15.93 13.64
C LYS A 12 -5.73 16.01 12.19
N ALA A 13 -6.21 14.92 11.63
CA ALA A 13 -6.82 14.84 10.32
C ALA A 13 -8.11 14.02 10.39
N TRP A 14 -9.10 14.36 9.56
CA TRP A 14 -10.38 13.67 9.48
C TRP A 14 -10.43 12.67 8.33
N LEU A 15 -9.62 12.90 7.30
CA LEU A 15 -9.51 12.06 6.13
C LEU A 15 -8.05 11.92 5.72
N ASN A 16 -7.68 10.72 5.32
CA ASN A 16 -6.36 10.42 4.77
C ASN A 16 -6.50 9.38 3.66
N MET A 17 -5.90 9.65 2.51
CA MET A 17 -5.78 8.65 1.44
C MET A 17 -4.54 7.81 1.72
N THR A 18 -4.74 6.51 1.94
CA THR A 18 -3.68 5.60 2.37
C THR A 18 -3.84 4.21 1.76
N TRP A 19 -2.80 3.41 1.84
CA TRP A 19 -2.83 2.01 1.48
C TRP A 19 -3.55 1.18 2.55
N SER A 20 -4.17 0.06 2.17
CA SER A 20 -4.95 -0.78 3.08
C SER A 20 -4.14 -1.30 4.28
N GLY A 21 -2.90 -1.77 4.07
CA GLY A 21 -2.05 -2.23 5.17
C GLY A 21 -1.61 -1.10 6.10
N ASP A 22 -1.34 0.09 5.56
CA ASP A 22 -1.07 1.29 6.36
C ASP A 22 -2.30 1.74 7.16
N ALA A 23 -3.51 1.51 6.63
CA ALA A 23 -4.76 1.80 7.33
C ALA A 23 -4.96 0.87 8.54
N ILE A 24 -4.70 -0.43 8.40
CA ILE A 24 -4.77 -1.40 9.50
C ILE A 24 -3.87 -0.96 10.66
N TRP A 25 -2.60 -0.66 10.36
CA TRP A 25 -1.68 -0.15 11.36
C TRP A 25 -2.18 1.13 12.04
N ALA A 26 -2.70 2.09 11.26
CA ALA A 26 -3.21 3.33 11.80
C ALA A 26 -4.45 3.13 12.69
N ILE A 27 -5.34 2.20 12.35
CA ILE A 27 -6.52 1.82 13.13
C ILE A 27 -6.09 1.20 14.46
N GLU A 28 -5.13 0.26 14.45
CA GLU A 28 -4.61 -0.38 15.66
C GLU A 28 -3.99 0.64 16.62
N GLU A 29 -3.10 1.50 16.14
CA GLU A 29 -2.46 2.56 16.92
C GLU A 29 -3.48 3.60 17.46
N ALA A 30 -4.48 3.95 16.65
CA ALA A 30 -5.53 4.89 17.04
C ALA A 30 -6.42 4.31 18.14
N ASN A 31 -6.81 3.06 18.03
CA ASN A 31 -7.59 2.33 19.04
C ASN A 31 -6.87 2.29 20.39
N ALA A 32 -5.55 2.10 20.39
CA ALA A 32 -4.73 2.09 21.61
C ALA A 32 -4.78 3.42 22.38
N VAL A 33 -5.09 4.53 21.72
CA VAL A 33 -5.19 5.88 22.32
C VAL A 33 -6.62 6.43 22.35
N GLY A 34 -7.63 5.59 22.05
CA GLY A 34 -9.05 5.93 22.11
C GLY A 34 -9.54 6.78 20.93
N VAL A 35 -8.86 6.76 19.80
CA VAL A 35 -9.29 7.37 18.54
C VAL A 35 -9.92 6.30 17.67
N ASP A 36 -11.16 6.52 17.23
CA ASP A 36 -11.89 5.61 16.35
C ASP A 36 -11.64 5.96 14.89
N LEU A 37 -11.07 5.02 14.13
CA LEU A 37 -10.81 5.13 12.70
C LEU A 37 -11.43 3.97 11.96
N ASP A 38 -11.89 4.20 10.74
CA ASP A 38 -12.31 3.17 9.78
C ASP A 38 -11.64 3.38 8.43
N TYR A 39 -11.62 2.35 7.62
CA TYR A 39 -11.11 2.37 6.24
C TYR A 39 -12.21 1.99 5.26
N GLU A 40 -12.39 2.80 4.24
CA GLU A 40 -13.42 2.56 3.23
C GLU A 40 -12.87 2.77 1.82
N VAL A 41 -13.26 1.90 0.90
CA VAL A 41 -13.03 2.07 -0.53
C VAL A 41 -14.22 2.82 -1.12
N PRO A 42 -14.04 4.02 -1.71
CA PRO A 42 -15.12 4.83 -2.27
C PRO A 42 -15.98 4.08 -3.30
N GLU A 43 -17.21 4.53 -3.51
CA GLU A 43 -18.11 3.95 -4.54
C GLU A 43 -17.53 4.09 -5.94
N GLU A 44 -16.75 5.13 -6.20
CA GLU A 44 -16.04 5.36 -7.47
C GLU A 44 -14.93 4.34 -7.72
N GLY A 45 -14.55 3.56 -6.71
CA GLY A 45 -13.49 2.58 -6.78
C GLY A 45 -12.13 3.10 -6.30
N SER A 46 -11.13 2.28 -6.46
CA SER A 46 -9.74 2.55 -6.08
C SER A 46 -8.79 1.83 -7.02
N ASN A 47 -7.50 1.87 -6.71
CA ASN A 47 -6.51 1.08 -7.41
C ASN A 47 -6.27 -0.26 -6.73
N ILE A 48 -5.95 -1.27 -7.54
CA ILE A 48 -5.43 -2.56 -7.10
C ILE A 48 -4.01 -2.71 -7.67
N TRP A 49 -3.12 -3.33 -6.89
CA TRP A 49 -1.77 -3.65 -7.35
C TRP A 49 -1.35 -5.04 -6.84
N TYR A 50 -0.32 -5.58 -7.45
CA TYR A 50 0.35 -6.78 -7.00
C TYR A 50 1.85 -6.53 -6.93
N ASP A 51 2.46 -6.83 -5.81
CA ASP A 51 3.90 -6.89 -5.65
C ASP A 51 4.37 -8.34 -5.84
N GLY A 52 5.47 -8.52 -6.52
CA GLY A 52 5.98 -9.85 -6.83
C GLY A 52 7.49 -9.98 -6.66
N TRP A 53 7.91 -11.12 -6.16
CA TRP A 53 9.30 -11.51 -6.18
C TRP A 53 9.76 -11.82 -7.61
N VAL A 54 10.88 -11.24 -8.02
CA VAL A 54 11.45 -11.50 -9.34
C VAL A 54 12.90 -11.94 -9.22
N ILE A 55 13.33 -12.84 -10.11
CA ILE A 55 14.73 -13.26 -10.21
C ILE A 55 15.30 -12.59 -11.46
N PRO A 56 16.26 -11.65 -11.33
CA PRO A 56 16.88 -11.01 -12.48
C PRO A 56 17.55 -12.03 -13.40
N LYS A 57 17.55 -11.80 -14.72
CA LYS A 57 18.10 -12.70 -15.74
C LYS A 57 19.56 -13.13 -15.45
N TYR A 58 20.35 -12.24 -14.87
CA TYR A 58 21.76 -12.45 -14.57
C TYR A 58 22.04 -12.62 -13.07
N ALA A 59 21.06 -13.11 -12.31
CA ALA A 59 21.26 -13.44 -10.90
C ALA A 59 22.38 -14.48 -10.75
N ARG A 60 23.24 -14.27 -9.75
CA ARG A 60 24.39 -15.19 -9.52
C ARG A 60 23.96 -16.55 -8.98
N ASN A 61 22.85 -16.60 -8.26
CA ASN A 61 22.31 -17.82 -7.67
C ASN A 61 20.78 -17.87 -7.81
N PRO A 62 20.24 -18.14 -9.03
CA PRO A 62 18.81 -18.19 -9.27
C PRO A 62 18.12 -19.35 -8.54
N GLU A 63 18.84 -20.44 -8.30
CA GLU A 63 18.32 -21.60 -7.57
C GLU A 63 18.01 -21.24 -6.11
N ALA A 64 18.95 -20.64 -5.39
CA ALA A 64 18.71 -20.18 -4.02
C ALA A 64 17.60 -19.15 -3.95
N ALA A 65 17.48 -18.24 -4.93
CA ALA A 65 16.38 -17.31 -5.03
C ALA A 65 15.04 -18.02 -5.20
N SER A 66 15.00 -19.08 -6.02
CA SER A 66 13.78 -19.90 -6.18
C SER A 66 13.39 -20.63 -4.89
N TYR A 67 14.35 -21.16 -4.15
CA TYR A 67 14.07 -21.76 -2.83
C TYR A 67 13.52 -20.73 -1.84
N PHE A 68 14.06 -19.51 -1.83
CA PHE A 68 13.55 -18.44 -0.99
C PHE A 68 12.09 -18.06 -1.35
N ILE A 69 11.79 -17.90 -2.64
CA ILE A 69 10.42 -17.60 -3.10
C ILE A 69 9.49 -18.75 -2.70
N ASN A 70 9.89 -19.99 -2.91
CA ASN A 70 9.11 -21.15 -2.51
C ASN A 70 8.86 -21.21 -1.00
N PHE A 71 9.85 -20.86 -0.18
CA PHE A 71 9.69 -20.74 1.27
C PHE A 71 8.64 -19.68 1.62
N MET A 72 8.68 -18.50 0.97
CA MET A 72 7.72 -17.41 1.20
C MET A 72 6.28 -17.77 0.76
N CYS A 73 6.13 -18.74 -0.16
CA CYS A 73 4.82 -19.23 -0.60
C CYS A 73 4.18 -20.28 0.34
N ARG A 74 4.86 -20.72 1.38
CA ARG A 74 4.29 -21.63 2.37
C ARG A 74 3.17 -20.92 3.15
N PRO A 75 2.01 -21.57 3.37
CA PRO A 75 0.88 -20.94 4.07
C PRO A 75 1.25 -20.38 5.45
N ASP A 76 2.02 -21.13 6.25
CA ASP A 76 2.46 -20.70 7.59
C ASP A 76 3.38 -19.47 7.56
N ILE A 77 4.20 -19.33 6.52
CA ILE A 77 5.09 -18.19 6.32
C ILE A 77 4.30 -17.01 5.74
N ALA A 78 3.40 -17.26 4.80
CA ALA A 78 2.53 -16.24 4.23
C ALA A 78 1.66 -15.58 5.33
N LEU A 79 1.07 -16.36 6.24
CA LEU A 79 0.32 -15.85 7.39
C LEU A 79 1.15 -14.91 8.26
N ARG A 80 2.34 -15.35 8.69
CA ARG A 80 3.25 -14.51 9.50
C ARG A 80 3.65 -13.22 8.79
N ASN A 81 3.87 -13.29 7.48
CA ASN A 81 4.21 -12.13 6.68
C ASN A 81 3.03 -11.15 6.58
N MET A 82 1.80 -11.65 6.39
CA MET A 82 0.59 -10.84 6.38
C MET A 82 0.38 -10.14 7.73
N ASP A 83 0.54 -10.86 8.84
CA ASP A 83 0.39 -10.30 10.18
C ASP A 83 1.42 -9.21 10.48
N PHE A 84 2.63 -9.35 9.93
CA PHE A 84 3.69 -8.36 10.11
C PHE A 84 3.51 -7.10 9.26
N CYS A 85 3.13 -7.26 7.98
CA CYS A 85 3.08 -6.13 7.04
C CYS A 85 1.69 -5.51 6.86
N GLY A 86 0.63 -6.18 7.34
CA GLY A 86 -0.77 -5.75 7.18
C GLY A 86 -1.36 -6.00 5.78
N TYR A 87 -0.55 -6.47 4.80
CA TYR A 87 -1.00 -6.73 3.44
C TYR A 87 -1.28 -8.22 3.19
N VAL A 88 -2.16 -8.48 2.22
CA VAL A 88 -2.56 -9.84 1.87
C VAL A 88 -1.54 -10.52 0.97
N SER A 89 -1.22 -11.78 1.26
CA SER A 89 -0.47 -12.64 0.35
C SER A 89 -1.36 -13.12 -0.81
N SER A 90 -0.77 -13.33 -1.99
CA SER A 90 -1.46 -13.95 -3.12
C SER A 90 -1.63 -15.47 -2.97
N ILE A 91 -1.24 -16.04 -1.83
CA ILE A 91 -1.40 -17.47 -1.55
C ILE A 91 -2.81 -17.71 -0.99
N ALA A 92 -3.67 -18.31 -1.80
CA ALA A 92 -5.09 -18.55 -1.50
C ALA A 92 -5.32 -20.03 -1.19
N THR A 93 -4.91 -20.48 -0.01
CA THR A 93 -5.10 -21.85 0.43
C THR A 93 -6.21 -21.95 1.49
N PRO A 94 -6.85 -23.14 1.65
CA PRO A 94 -7.85 -23.34 2.70
C PRO A 94 -7.34 -23.01 4.09
N GLU A 95 -6.08 -23.33 4.39
CA GLU A 95 -5.46 -23.07 5.70
C GLU A 95 -5.40 -21.55 6.00
N ILE A 96 -5.10 -20.74 4.99
CA ILE A 96 -5.08 -19.27 5.14
C ILE A 96 -6.50 -18.75 5.35
N LEU A 97 -7.48 -19.26 4.62
CA LEU A 97 -8.88 -18.86 4.79
C LEU A 97 -9.37 -19.19 6.21
N GLU A 98 -9.13 -20.41 6.68
CA GLU A 98 -9.54 -20.87 8.02
C GLU A 98 -8.96 -19.99 9.14
N GLU A 99 -7.67 -19.63 9.05
CA GLU A 99 -6.99 -18.77 10.04
C GLU A 99 -7.45 -17.31 10.01
N LYS A 100 -7.99 -16.85 8.89
CA LYS A 100 -8.43 -15.45 8.73
C LYS A 100 -9.92 -15.24 8.94
N ILE A 101 -10.72 -16.30 9.07
CA ILE A 101 -12.14 -16.20 9.42
C ILE A 101 -12.28 -15.66 10.84
N ASP A 102 -13.08 -14.61 11.00
CA ASP A 102 -13.45 -14.04 12.28
C ASP A 102 -14.97 -14.03 12.45
N THR A 103 -15.48 -14.99 13.19
CA THR A 103 -16.91 -15.16 13.44
C THR A 103 -17.51 -14.10 14.37
N THR A 104 -16.73 -13.20 14.92
CA THR A 104 -17.22 -12.07 15.71
C THR A 104 -17.70 -10.91 14.84
N LEU A 105 -17.31 -10.89 13.58
CA LEU A 105 -17.75 -9.89 12.61
C LEU A 105 -19.22 -10.05 12.24
N HIS A 106 -19.92 -8.94 12.03
CA HIS A 106 -21.35 -8.91 11.72
C HIS A 106 -21.65 -8.72 10.21
N TYR A 107 -20.67 -8.91 9.36
CA TYR A 107 -20.80 -8.83 7.91
C TYR A 107 -20.15 -10.04 7.23
N TYR A 108 -20.53 -10.26 5.98
CA TYR A 108 -20.02 -11.35 5.15
C TYR A 108 -19.49 -10.79 3.85
N SER A 109 -18.40 -11.36 3.35
CA SER A 109 -17.74 -11.00 2.09
C SER A 109 -17.76 -12.19 1.12
N ASP A 110 -17.98 -11.90 -0.17
CA ASP A 110 -17.76 -12.87 -1.24
C ASP A 110 -16.28 -12.82 -1.66
N LEU A 111 -15.55 -13.87 -1.29
CA LEU A 111 -14.15 -14.08 -1.62
C LEU A 111 -13.93 -15.21 -2.62
N SER A 112 -14.98 -15.67 -3.30
CA SER A 112 -14.88 -16.74 -4.29
C SER A 112 -13.99 -16.38 -5.49
N TYR A 113 -13.74 -15.09 -5.73
CA TYR A 113 -12.78 -14.61 -6.72
C TYR A 113 -11.32 -14.91 -6.35
N PHE A 114 -11.03 -15.15 -5.06
CA PHE A 114 -9.69 -15.35 -4.53
C PHE A 114 -9.47 -16.79 -4.03
N PHE A 115 -10.33 -17.27 -3.14
CA PHE A 115 -10.22 -18.62 -2.56
C PHE A 115 -10.97 -19.69 -3.34
N GLY A 116 -11.77 -19.32 -4.36
CA GLY A 116 -12.55 -20.25 -5.17
C GLY A 116 -13.93 -20.58 -4.59
N PRO A 117 -14.61 -21.56 -5.20
CA PRO A 117 -15.97 -21.95 -4.80
C PRO A 117 -16.06 -22.34 -3.32
N GLY A 118 -17.10 -21.86 -2.64
CA GLY A 118 -17.32 -22.10 -1.21
C GLY A 118 -16.89 -20.96 -0.30
N ALA A 119 -16.18 -19.95 -0.83
CA ALA A 119 -15.82 -18.72 -0.12
C ALA A 119 -16.71 -17.53 -0.53
N ASP A 120 -17.96 -17.78 -0.90
CA ASP A 120 -18.93 -16.77 -1.37
C ASP A 120 -19.65 -16.04 -0.23
N SER A 121 -19.49 -16.50 1.02
CA SER A 121 -20.07 -15.88 2.21
C SER A 121 -19.24 -16.18 3.45
N VAL A 122 -18.19 -15.41 3.67
CA VAL A 122 -17.26 -15.58 4.80
C VAL A 122 -17.16 -14.33 5.66
N GLN A 123 -17.04 -14.53 6.97
CA GLN A 123 -16.81 -13.46 7.94
C GLN A 123 -15.31 -13.25 8.04
N ILE A 124 -14.80 -12.13 7.53
CA ILE A 124 -13.38 -11.84 7.43
C ILE A 124 -13.15 -10.32 7.36
N ASP A 125 -12.00 -9.85 7.78
CA ASP A 125 -11.65 -8.43 7.71
C ASP A 125 -11.73 -7.90 6.27
N LYS A 126 -12.66 -6.96 6.05
CA LYS A 126 -12.93 -6.32 4.76
C LYS A 126 -11.76 -5.46 4.25
N ILE A 127 -10.85 -5.02 5.12
CA ILE A 127 -9.69 -4.21 4.76
C ILE A 127 -8.63 -5.07 4.09
N GLN A 128 -8.35 -6.25 4.66
CA GLN A 128 -7.46 -7.24 4.07
C GLN A 128 -8.12 -7.94 2.89
N TYR A 129 -9.36 -8.38 3.06
CA TYR A 129 -10.08 -9.20 2.08
C TYR A 129 -11.39 -8.50 1.66
N PRO A 130 -11.31 -7.51 0.77
CA PRO A 130 -12.50 -6.80 0.31
C PRO A 130 -13.47 -7.72 -0.44
N ASP A 131 -14.77 -7.46 -0.27
CA ASP A 131 -15.82 -8.15 -1.02
C ASP A 131 -15.62 -8.05 -2.54
N ARG A 132 -16.04 -9.06 -3.28
CA ARG A 132 -15.98 -9.10 -4.75
C ARG A 132 -16.47 -7.80 -5.39
N LYS A 133 -17.59 -7.23 -4.92
CA LYS A 133 -18.17 -5.99 -5.47
C LYS A 133 -17.25 -4.79 -5.31
N VAL A 134 -16.43 -4.77 -4.24
CA VAL A 134 -15.41 -3.74 -4.03
C VAL A 134 -14.29 -3.90 -5.05
N VAL A 135 -13.80 -5.13 -5.23
CA VAL A 135 -12.72 -5.43 -6.18
C VAL A 135 -13.14 -5.12 -7.63
N GLU A 136 -14.38 -5.46 -8.00
CA GLU A 136 -14.92 -5.25 -9.37
C GLU A 136 -15.01 -3.77 -9.77
N ARG A 137 -15.15 -2.84 -8.82
CA ARG A 137 -15.11 -1.40 -9.09
C ARG A 137 -13.73 -0.77 -9.05
N CYS A 138 -12.70 -1.55 -8.72
CA CYS A 138 -11.33 -1.08 -8.65
C CYS A 138 -10.57 -1.31 -9.97
N ALA A 139 -9.53 -0.52 -10.20
CA ALA A 139 -8.69 -0.60 -11.39
C ALA A 139 -7.28 -1.09 -11.05
N MET A 140 -6.77 -2.02 -11.86
CA MET A 140 -5.38 -2.47 -11.74
C MET A 140 -4.41 -1.35 -12.09
N ILE A 141 -3.40 -1.12 -11.26
CA ILE A 141 -2.27 -0.27 -11.60
C ILE A 141 -1.56 -0.87 -12.83
N ARG A 142 -1.39 -0.06 -13.86
CA ARG A 142 -0.74 -0.44 -15.11
C ARG A 142 0.33 0.57 -15.48
N ASP A 143 1.28 0.13 -16.28
CA ASP A 143 2.23 1.02 -16.94
C ASP A 143 1.49 1.98 -17.89
N PHE A 144 1.95 3.22 -17.93
CA PHE A 144 1.34 4.24 -18.80
C PHE A 144 1.79 4.17 -20.26
N GLY A 145 2.71 3.25 -20.58
CA GLY A 145 3.25 3.07 -21.93
C GLY A 145 3.78 4.39 -22.50
N ASP A 146 3.32 4.75 -23.70
CA ASP A 146 3.73 5.98 -24.40
C ASP A 146 3.38 7.28 -23.65
N LYS A 147 2.48 7.21 -22.66
CA LYS A 147 2.08 8.35 -21.82
C LYS A 147 2.95 8.54 -20.59
N THR A 148 3.89 7.63 -20.30
CA THR A 148 4.75 7.69 -19.11
C THR A 148 5.46 9.02 -18.99
N LYS A 149 6.00 9.57 -20.08
CA LYS A 149 6.66 10.87 -20.08
C LYS A 149 5.73 12.02 -19.69
N GLU A 150 4.50 12.04 -20.23
CA GLU A 150 3.49 13.05 -19.92
C GLU A 150 3.10 13.03 -18.44
N VAL A 151 2.89 11.83 -17.89
CA VAL A 151 2.58 11.64 -16.48
C VAL A 151 3.73 12.10 -15.58
N LEU A 152 4.97 11.76 -15.92
CA LEU A 152 6.15 12.20 -15.18
C LEU A 152 6.35 13.73 -15.23
N ASP A 153 6.07 14.36 -16.37
CA ASP A 153 6.12 15.81 -16.50
C ASP A 153 5.06 16.50 -15.64
N ILE A 154 3.83 15.96 -15.59
CA ILE A 154 2.76 16.44 -14.69
C ILE A 154 3.18 16.27 -13.23
N TRP A 155 3.67 15.09 -12.87
CA TRP A 155 4.12 14.78 -11.51
C TRP A 155 5.25 15.71 -11.05
N SER A 156 6.22 15.96 -11.93
CA SER A 156 7.35 16.85 -11.66
C SER A 156 6.90 18.28 -11.40
N ARG A 157 5.91 18.78 -12.13
CA ARG A 157 5.32 20.10 -11.89
C ARG A 157 4.63 20.16 -10.54
N ILE A 158 3.79 19.18 -10.21
CA ILE A 158 3.09 19.13 -8.91
C ILE A 158 4.07 19.06 -7.75
N LYS A 159 5.16 18.28 -7.87
CA LYS A 159 6.19 18.17 -6.83
C LYS A 159 7.17 19.33 -6.81
N GLY A 160 7.48 19.89 -7.97
CA GLY A 160 8.42 21.03 -8.10
C GLY A 160 7.85 22.33 -7.53
N ASP A 161 6.56 22.55 -7.64
CA ASP A 161 5.89 23.72 -7.09
C ASP A 161 5.94 23.81 -5.54
N ASN A 162 6.34 22.73 -4.87
CA ASN A 162 6.57 22.74 -3.41
C ASN A 162 7.92 23.33 -2.97
N LEU A 163 8.86 23.54 -3.89
CA LEU A 163 10.02 24.38 -3.63
C LEU A 163 9.60 25.84 -3.90
N GLY A 164 8.96 26.47 -2.92
CA GLY A 164 8.47 27.83 -3.05
C GLY A 164 9.56 28.74 -3.61
N VAL A 165 9.15 29.70 -4.44
CA VAL A 165 10.02 30.73 -5.07
C VAL A 165 11.05 31.28 -4.08
N GLY A 166 10.72 31.40 -2.81
CA GLY A 166 11.59 31.82 -1.73
C GLY A 166 12.83 30.94 -1.52
N ILE A 167 12.70 29.61 -1.60
CA ILE A 167 13.86 28.69 -1.46
C ILE A 167 14.75 28.76 -2.68
N THR A 168 14.17 28.89 -3.86
CA THR A 168 14.95 29.06 -5.11
C THR A 168 15.76 30.35 -5.07
N ILE A 169 15.18 31.47 -4.65
CA ILE A 169 15.86 32.75 -4.46
C ILE A 169 16.95 32.63 -3.40
N LEU A 170 16.68 31.96 -2.27
CA LEU A 170 17.67 31.75 -1.21
C LEU A 170 18.88 30.96 -1.70
N ILE A 171 18.68 29.91 -2.50
CA ILE A 171 19.76 29.12 -3.10
C ILE A 171 20.61 30.01 -4.03
N PHE A 172 19.99 30.83 -4.90
CA PHE A 172 20.71 31.74 -5.77
C PHE A 172 21.50 32.79 -5.00
N VAL A 173 20.94 33.34 -3.93
CA VAL A 173 21.62 34.30 -3.06
C VAL A 173 22.83 33.67 -2.36
N VAL A 174 22.68 32.45 -1.81
CA VAL A 174 23.77 31.74 -1.16
C VAL A 174 24.89 31.43 -2.15
N VAL A 175 24.56 30.93 -3.35
CA VAL A 175 25.55 30.64 -4.40
C VAL A 175 26.28 31.93 -4.84
N ALA A 176 25.56 33.04 -5.00
CA ALA A 176 26.16 34.33 -5.36
C ALA A 176 27.12 34.86 -4.28
N LEU A 177 26.74 34.73 -3.01
CA LEU A 177 27.60 35.13 -1.89
C LEU A 177 28.85 34.25 -1.77
N MET A 178 28.72 32.93 -1.97
CA MET A 178 29.87 32.01 -1.97
C MET A 178 30.82 32.27 -3.15
N SER A 179 30.29 32.61 -4.35
CA SER A 179 31.09 32.94 -5.52
C SER A 179 31.82 34.28 -5.32
N GLY A 180 31.19 35.27 -4.69
CA GLY A 180 31.81 36.53 -4.35
C GLY A 180 32.97 36.42 -3.34
N TRP A 181 32.85 35.43 -2.42
CA TRP A 181 33.94 35.18 -1.43
C TRP A 181 35.16 34.45 -2.00
N MET A 182 35.02 33.73 -3.12
CA MET A 182 36.14 33.08 -3.80
C MET A 182 36.93 34.01 -4.74
N ILE A 183 36.47 35.25 -4.97
CA ILE A 183 37.11 36.22 -5.87
C ILE A 183 37.89 37.29 -5.07
N TYR A 184 37.76 37.32 -3.75
CA TYR A 184 38.52 38.13 -2.82
C TYR A 184 39.49 37.28 -1.99
#